data_6f8b5585b061c286c4a85f7b5612227d
#
_entry.id   6f8b5585b061c286c4a85f7b5612227d
#
_cell.length_a   1.000
_cell.length_b   1.000
_cell.length_c   1.000
_cell.angle_alpha   90.00
_cell.angle_beta   90.00
_cell.angle_gamma   90.00
#
_symmetry.space_group_name_H-M   'P 1'
#
loop_
_entity.id
_entity.type
_entity.pdbx_description
1 polymer ?
#
loop_
_entity_poly.entity_id
_entity_poly.type
_entity_poly.pdbx_seq_one_letter_code
_entity_poly.pdbx_strand_id
1 'polypeptide(L)'
;MFGVGSTLSSFIVLGNYSMGLQMTGKADFIAKYLENGDMYGMIVDMIKTMPGAPVVMVAVLITMITFYATSFDSIALTASCYSYHTLKDDEQPNKGIQLMWCILLILLPIALLFAESSMNNLQSVSIVAAFPIGTVIVLIAASFLKDAKKYQSELETHQNE
;
A
#
# COMPACT_ATOMS: atom_id res chain seq x y z
N MET A 1 5.88 13.74 0.41
CA MET A 1 6.69 14.02 -0.79
C MET A 1 7.64 12.88 -1.16
N PHE A 2 8.38 12.27 -0.22
CA PHE A 2 9.33 11.17 -0.53
C PHE A 2 8.67 9.95 -1.19
N GLY A 3 7.48 9.53 -0.76
CA GLY A 3 6.78 8.38 -1.32
C GLY A 3 6.43 8.53 -2.81
N VAL A 4 5.90 9.68 -3.18
CA VAL A 4 5.56 9.96 -4.60
C VAL A 4 6.82 10.02 -5.46
N GLY A 5 7.89 10.66 -4.97
CA GLY A 5 9.15 10.75 -5.68
C GLY A 5 9.81 9.38 -5.90
N SER A 6 9.84 8.52 -4.89
CA SER A 6 10.42 7.17 -5.01
C SER A 6 9.61 6.29 -5.95
N THR A 7 8.28 6.33 -5.87
CA THR A 7 7.40 5.59 -6.77
C THR A 7 7.58 6.04 -8.22
N LEU A 8 7.57 7.35 -8.46
CA LEU A 8 7.77 7.91 -9.81
C LEU A 8 9.14 7.52 -10.37
N SER A 9 10.22 7.63 -9.58
CA SER A 9 11.56 7.22 -9.99
C SER A 9 11.62 5.74 -10.35
N SER A 10 11.01 4.88 -9.55
CA SER A 10 10.94 3.44 -9.82
C SER A 10 10.21 3.14 -11.13
N PHE A 11 9.07 3.78 -11.37
CA PHE A 11 8.33 3.64 -12.63
C PHE A 11 9.11 4.14 -13.83
N ILE A 12 9.81 5.26 -13.71
CA ILE A 12 10.62 5.81 -14.82
C ILE A 12 11.79 4.86 -15.13
N VAL A 13 12.52 4.41 -14.14
CA VAL A 13 13.71 3.55 -14.35
C VAL A 13 13.31 2.18 -14.86
N LEU A 14 12.40 1.48 -14.18
CA LEU A 14 11.99 0.14 -14.57
C LEU A 14 11.13 0.12 -15.83
N GLY A 15 10.28 1.12 -16.02
CA GLY A 15 9.46 1.27 -17.21
C GLY A 15 10.29 1.52 -18.48
N ASN A 16 11.27 2.45 -18.42
CA ASN A 16 12.17 2.67 -19.54
C ASN A 16 13.05 1.44 -19.85
N TYR A 17 13.51 0.73 -18.80
CA TYR A 17 14.27 -0.50 -18.98
C TYR A 17 13.44 -1.58 -19.70
N SER A 18 12.20 -1.82 -19.27
CA SER A 18 11.32 -2.80 -19.89
C SER A 18 10.94 -2.43 -21.33
N MET A 19 10.67 -1.15 -21.60
CA MET A 19 10.44 -0.67 -22.96
C MET A 19 11.69 -0.85 -23.85
N GLY A 20 12.88 -0.58 -23.34
CA GLY A 20 14.13 -0.80 -24.05
C GLY A 20 14.34 -2.27 -24.42
N LEU A 21 14.00 -3.21 -23.53
CA LEU A 21 14.07 -4.65 -23.81
C LEU A 21 13.07 -5.05 -24.91
N GLN A 22 11.85 -4.54 -24.84
CA GLN A 22 10.81 -4.79 -25.83
C GLN A 22 11.21 -4.25 -27.22
N MET A 23 11.70 -3.01 -27.29
CA MET A 23 12.11 -2.38 -28.56
C MET A 23 13.35 -3.04 -29.19
N THR A 24 14.24 -3.58 -28.39
CA THR A 24 15.44 -4.30 -28.86
C THR A 24 15.17 -5.76 -29.21
N GLY A 25 13.95 -6.25 -29.02
CA GLY A 25 13.56 -7.63 -29.30
C GLY A 25 14.20 -8.66 -28.35
N LYS A 26 14.81 -8.22 -27.24
CA LYS A 26 15.41 -9.10 -26.24
C LYS A 26 14.39 -9.81 -25.35
N ALA A 27 13.21 -9.22 -25.20
CA ALA A 27 12.09 -9.82 -24.48
C ALA A 27 10.79 -9.30 -25.09
N ASP A 28 9.82 -10.19 -25.27
CA ASP A 28 8.48 -9.83 -25.74
C ASP A 28 7.48 -9.96 -24.58
N PHE A 29 7.35 -8.88 -23.82
CA PHE A 29 6.45 -8.84 -22.67
C PHE A 29 4.98 -8.74 -23.10
N ILE A 30 4.71 -8.11 -24.25
CA ILE A 30 3.34 -7.92 -24.76
C ILE A 30 2.77 -9.26 -25.21
N ALA A 31 3.51 -10.07 -25.97
CA ALA A 31 3.07 -11.39 -26.38
C ALA A 31 2.81 -12.29 -25.16
N LYS A 32 3.71 -12.32 -24.20
CA LYS A 32 3.52 -13.08 -22.96
C LYS A 32 2.30 -12.66 -22.15
N TYR A 33 2.01 -11.36 -22.09
CA TYR A 33 0.81 -10.87 -21.42
C TYR A 33 -0.48 -11.29 -22.12
N LEU A 34 -0.48 -11.23 -23.44
CA LEU A 34 -1.63 -11.64 -24.22
C LEU A 34 -1.90 -13.16 -24.16
N GLU A 35 -0.83 -13.94 -23.98
CA GLU A 35 -0.91 -15.40 -23.92
C GLU A 35 -1.36 -15.92 -22.56
N ASN A 36 -0.80 -15.40 -21.46
CA ASN A 36 -0.96 -15.93 -20.12
C ASN A 36 -1.68 -14.98 -19.13
N GLY A 37 -1.80 -13.70 -19.45
CA GLY A 37 -2.35 -12.69 -18.53
C GLY A 37 -1.54 -12.49 -17.25
N ASP A 38 -0.33 -13.08 -17.17
CA ASP A 38 0.51 -13.08 -15.98
C ASP A 38 1.43 -11.85 -15.92
N MET A 39 0.91 -10.79 -15.33
CA MET A 39 1.65 -9.54 -15.10
C MET A 39 2.84 -9.73 -14.13
N TYR A 40 2.71 -10.62 -13.17
CA TYR A 40 3.75 -10.83 -12.15
C TYR A 40 4.93 -11.63 -12.69
N GLY A 41 4.67 -12.63 -13.51
CA GLY A 41 5.70 -13.38 -14.22
C GLY A 41 6.54 -12.49 -15.13
N MET A 42 5.93 -11.49 -15.78
CA MET A 42 6.66 -10.53 -16.61
C MET A 42 7.64 -9.67 -15.79
N ILE A 43 7.26 -9.25 -14.57
CA ILE A 43 8.16 -8.50 -13.68
C ILE A 43 9.36 -9.36 -13.28
N VAL A 44 9.13 -10.63 -12.95
CA VAL A 44 10.18 -11.58 -12.62
C VAL A 44 11.11 -11.80 -13.82
N ASP A 45 10.56 -11.98 -15.01
CA ASP A 45 11.34 -12.15 -16.24
C ASP A 45 12.16 -10.90 -16.58
N MET A 46 11.60 -9.69 -16.37
CA MET A 46 12.32 -8.45 -16.52
C MET A 46 13.53 -8.38 -15.56
N ILE A 47 13.36 -8.77 -14.30
CA ILE A 47 14.44 -8.80 -13.31
C ILE A 47 15.52 -9.81 -13.73
N LYS A 48 15.15 -10.96 -14.29
CA LYS A 48 16.10 -11.97 -14.78
C LYS A 48 16.98 -11.47 -15.92
N THR A 49 16.55 -10.48 -16.67
CA THR A 49 17.37 -9.87 -17.75
C THR A 49 18.40 -8.87 -17.23
N MET A 50 18.32 -8.45 -15.98
CA MET A 50 19.27 -7.50 -15.39
C MET A 50 20.62 -8.17 -15.06
N PRO A 51 21.75 -7.45 -15.23
CA PRO A 51 23.04 -7.94 -14.73
C PRO A 51 22.95 -8.08 -13.19
N GLY A 52 23.29 -9.27 -12.66
CA GLY A 52 23.16 -9.57 -11.24
C GLY A 52 21.74 -9.93 -10.78
N ALA A 53 20.92 -10.45 -11.67
CA ALA A 53 19.53 -10.86 -11.41
C ALA A 53 19.28 -11.55 -10.05
N PRO A 54 20.09 -12.53 -9.58
CA PRO A 54 19.85 -13.17 -8.28
C PRO A 54 19.98 -12.20 -7.11
N VAL A 55 20.93 -11.27 -7.17
CA VAL A 55 21.10 -10.25 -6.10
C VAL A 55 19.92 -9.28 -6.10
N VAL A 56 19.50 -8.82 -7.28
CA VAL A 56 18.33 -7.93 -7.43
C VAL A 56 17.06 -8.63 -6.93
N MET A 57 16.88 -9.91 -7.25
CA MET A 57 15.72 -10.69 -6.76
C MET A 57 15.67 -10.79 -5.24
N VAL A 58 16.81 -11.10 -4.61
CA VAL A 58 16.89 -11.14 -3.14
C VAL A 58 16.63 -9.77 -2.54
N ALA A 59 17.19 -8.71 -3.10
CA ALA A 59 16.95 -7.34 -2.64
C ALA A 59 15.46 -6.95 -2.74
N VAL A 60 14.80 -7.27 -3.86
CA VAL A 60 13.36 -7.04 -4.04
C VAL A 60 12.55 -7.84 -3.02
N LEU A 61 12.90 -9.10 -2.79
CA LEU A 61 12.22 -9.95 -1.80
C LEU A 61 12.33 -9.35 -0.39
N ILE A 62 13.52 -8.94 0.04
CA ILE A 62 13.74 -8.31 1.34
C ILE A 62 12.94 -7.01 1.44
N THR A 63 12.96 -6.20 0.40
CA THR A 63 12.20 -4.94 0.36
C THR A 63 10.70 -5.19 0.48
N MET A 64 10.16 -6.18 -0.22
CA MET A 64 8.75 -6.57 -0.11
C MET A 64 8.40 -7.03 1.30
N ILE A 65 9.19 -7.91 1.90
CA ILE A 65 8.95 -8.40 3.27
C ILE A 65 8.95 -7.22 4.26
N THR A 66 9.93 -6.33 4.17
CA THR A 66 10.04 -5.16 5.06
C THR A 66 8.87 -4.21 4.88
N PHE A 67 8.46 -3.95 3.65
CA PHE A 67 7.32 -3.08 3.34
C PHE A 67 6.00 -3.65 3.88
N TYR A 68 5.77 -4.95 3.68
CA TYR A 68 4.58 -5.60 4.22
C TYR A 68 4.59 -5.63 5.75
N ALA A 69 5.71 -5.95 6.38
CA ALA A 69 5.82 -5.99 7.84
C ALA A 69 5.49 -4.63 8.47
N THR A 70 6.05 -3.55 7.95
CA THR A 70 5.76 -2.19 8.46
C THR A 70 4.32 -1.75 8.23
N SER A 71 3.74 -2.08 7.07
CA SER A 71 2.36 -1.72 6.74
C SER A 71 1.37 -2.49 7.62
N PHE A 72 1.55 -3.80 7.78
CA PHE A 72 0.68 -4.62 8.62
C PHE A 72 0.76 -4.24 10.09
N ASP A 73 1.94 -3.93 10.60
CA ASP A 73 2.10 -3.47 11.98
C ASP A 73 1.32 -2.18 12.25
N SER A 74 1.43 -1.20 11.36
CA SER A 74 0.71 0.06 11.46
C SER A 74 -0.82 -0.12 11.40
N ILE A 75 -1.30 -0.97 10.50
CA ILE A 75 -2.73 -1.26 10.36
C ILE A 75 -3.23 -2.02 11.59
N ALA A 76 -2.49 -3.02 12.08
CA ALA A 76 -2.84 -3.80 13.26
C ALA A 76 -2.86 -2.93 14.53
N LEU A 77 -1.91 -2.00 14.67
CA LEU A 77 -1.90 -1.03 15.76
C LEU A 77 -3.15 -0.14 15.72
N THR A 78 -3.46 0.43 14.57
CA THR A 78 -4.63 1.29 14.37
C THR A 78 -5.92 0.52 14.67
N ALA A 79 -6.08 -0.68 14.13
CA ALA A 79 -7.24 -1.53 14.36
C ALA A 79 -7.38 -1.93 15.84
N SER A 80 -6.26 -2.19 16.52
CA SER A 80 -6.27 -2.48 17.95
C SER A 80 -6.70 -1.28 18.80
N CYS A 81 -6.29 -0.06 18.43
CA CYS A 81 -6.75 1.16 19.10
C CYS A 81 -8.27 1.34 18.95
N TYR A 82 -8.83 1.08 17.77
CA TYR A 82 -10.28 1.15 17.54
C TYR A 82 -11.08 0.05 18.23
N SER A 83 -10.42 -1.00 18.74
CA SER A 83 -11.08 -2.07 19.51
C SER A 83 -11.43 -1.64 20.94
N TYR A 84 -10.95 -0.48 21.41
CA TYR A 84 -11.27 0.07 22.72
C TYR A 84 -12.29 1.20 22.61
N HIS A 85 -13.22 1.25 23.55
CA HIS A 85 -14.22 2.32 23.61
C HIS A 85 -13.62 3.65 24.07
N THR A 86 -12.65 3.60 24.98
CA THR A 86 -11.91 4.76 25.51
C THR A 86 -10.46 4.36 25.74
N LEU A 87 -9.57 4.85 24.90
CA LEU A 87 -8.12 4.77 25.12
C LEU A 87 -7.64 6.18 25.48
N LYS A 88 -6.84 6.32 26.54
CA LYS A 88 -6.20 7.60 26.86
C LYS A 88 -5.08 7.87 25.86
N ASP A 89 -4.82 9.12 25.56
CA ASP A 89 -3.85 9.54 24.56
C ASP A 89 -2.43 8.96 24.73
N ASP A 90 -2.06 8.57 25.96
CA ASP A 90 -0.77 7.96 26.31
C ASP A 90 -0.81 6.43 26.49
N GLU A 91 -1.97 5.77 26.37
CA GLU A 91 -2.09 4.33 26.55
C GLU A 91 -1.94 3.57 25.23
N GLN A 92 -0.97 2.64 25.20
CA GLN A 92 -0.85 1.71 24.07
C GLN A 92 -1.87 0.55 24.22
N PRO A 93 -2.45 0.10 23.09
CA PRO A 93 -3.37 -1.04 23.13
C PRO A 93 -2.65 -2.31 23.59
N ASN A 94 -3.41 -3.22 24.18
CA ASN A 94 -2.87 -4.49 24.65
C ASN A 94 -2.25 -5.27 23.47
N LYS A 95 -0.99 -5.71 23.65
CA LYS A 95 -0.26 -6.50 22.65
C LYS A 95 -1.00 -7.75 22.17
N GLY A 96 -1.86 -8.34 23.03
CA GLY A 96 -2.69 -9.48 22.66
C GLY A 96 -3.75 -9.13 21.61
N ILE A 97 -4.37 -7.96 21.70
CA ILE A 97 -5.36 -7.49 20.72
C ILE A 97 -4.65 -7.11 19.41
N GLN A 98 -3.48 -6.48 19.49
CA GLN A 98 -2.66 -6.19 18.32
C GLN A 98 -2.24 -7.47 17.60
N LEU A 99 -1.80 -8.50 18.32
CA LEU A 99 -1.46 -9.81 17.76
C LEU A 99 -2.68 -10.48 17.10
N MET A 100 -3.84 -10.41 17.73
CA MET A 100 -5.09 -10.91 17.14
C MET A 100 -5.39 -10.25 15.79
N TRP A 101 -5.26 -8.94 15.69
CA TRP A 101 -5.43 -8.20 14.44
C TRP A 101 -4.37 -8.56 13.40
N CYS A 102 -3.10 -8.75 13.80
CA CYS A 102 -2.05 -9.22 12.90
C CYS A 102 -2.41 -10.58 12.28
N ILE A 103 -2.86 -11.54 13.10
CA ILE A 103 -3.27 -12.88 12.63
C ILE A 103 -4.45 -12.77 11.66
N LEU A 104 -5.47 -11.96 11.99
CA LEU A 104 -6.63 -11.74 11.14
C LEU A 104 -6.25 -11.14 9.78
N LEU A 105 -5.36 -10.16 9.77
CA LEU A 105 -4.86 -9.50 8.55
C LEU A 105 -4.05 -10.45 7.67
N ILE A 106 -3.33 -11.40 8.25
CA ILE A 106 -2.57 -12.42 7.50
C ILE A 106 -3.49 -13.53 6.98
N LEU A 107 -4.47 -13.95 7.79
CA LEU A 107 -5.41 -15.03 7.43
C LEU A 107 -6.27 -14.65 6.21
N LEU A 108 -6.67 -13.39 6.10
CA LEU A 108 -7.56 -12.93 5.04
C LEU A 108 -6.93 -13.08 3.63
N PRO A 109 -5.73 -12.58 3.33
CA PRO A 109 -5.08 -12.81 2.04
C PRO A 109 -4.81 -14.30 1.77
N ILE A 110 -4.42 -15.07 2.79
CA ILE A 110 -4.18 -16.51 2.67
C ILE A 110 -5.48 -17.24 2.28
N ALA A 111 -6.59 -16.94 2.97
CA ALA A 111 -7.89 -17.52 2.65
C ALA A 111 -8.34 -17.20 1.20
N LEU A 112 -8.08 -15.98 0.74
CA LEU A 112 -8.38 -15.57 -0.63
C LEU A 112 -7.51 -16.28 -1.67
N LEU A 113 -6.25 -16.58 -1.37
CA LEU A 113 -5.39 -17.39 -2.24
C LEU A 113 -5.91 -18.83 -2.40
N PHE A 114 -6.36 -19.44 -1.29
CA PHE A 114 -6.92 -20.80 -1.32
C PHE A 114 -8.31 -20.88 -1.97
N ALA A 115 -9.03 -19.78 -2.04
CA ALA A 115 -10.35 -19.73 -2.68
C ALA A 115 -10.30 -19.66 -4.22
N GLU A 116 -9.14 -19.95 -4.84
CA GLU A 116 -8.90 -19.82 -6.30
C GLU A 116 -9.27 -18.44 -6.85
N SER A 117 -9.37 -17.47 -5.98
CA SER A 117 -9.70 -16.10 -6.36
C SER A 117 -8.49 -15.50 -7.08
N SER A 118 -8.67 -15.22 -8.36
CA SER A 118 -7.66 -14.53 -9.15
C SER A 118 -7.27 -13.21 -8.46
N MET A 119 -5.99 -12.81 -8.58
CA MET A 119 -5.51 -11.49 -8.12
C MET A 119 -6.38 -10.33 -8.63
N ASN A 120 -7.04 -10.51 -9.76
CA ASN A 120 -8.00 -9.56 -10.32
C ASN A 120 -9.21 -9.36 -9.39
N ASN A 121 -9.65 -10.38 -8.67
CA ASN A 121 -10.76 -10.26 -7.71
C ASN A 121 -10.36 -9.45 -6.48
N LEU A 122 -9.12 -9.59 -6.00
CA LEU A 122 -8.57 -8.77 -4.92
C LEU A 122 -8.48 -7.29 -5.31
N GLN A 123 -8.03 -7.01 -6.53
CA GLN A 123 -8.01 -5.65 -7.07
C GLN A 123 -9.42 -5.06 -7.17
N SER A 124 -10.38 -5.83 -7.66
CA SER A 124 -11.78 -5.41 -7.78
C SER A 124 -12.40 -5.07 -6.43
N VAL A 125 -12.18 -5.90 -5.40
CA VAL A 125 -12.64 -5.63 -4.03
C VAL A 125 -12.00 -4.33 -3.49
N SER A 126 -10.71 -4.13 -3.73
CA SER A 126 -10.00 -2.92 -3.30
C SER A 126 -10.56 -1.65 -3.97
N ILE A 127 -10.88 -1.71 -5.26
CA ILE A 127 -11.48 -0.60 -6.01
C ILE A 127 -12.88 -0.26 -5.47
N VAL A 128 -13.70 -1.28 -5.22
CA VAL A 128 -15.04 -1.09 -4.65
C VAL A 128 -14.97 -0.47 -3.25
N ALA A 129 -14.04 -0.93 -2.41
CA ALA A 129 -13.82 -0.39 -1.08
C ALA A 129 -13.24 1.04 -1.08
N ALA A 130 -12.49 1.43 -2.11
CA ALA A 130 -11.90 2.76 -2.22
C ALA A 130 -12.95 3.88 -2.30
N PHE A 131 -14.12 3.61 -2.88
CA PHE A 131 -15.16 4.62 -3.04
C PHE A 131 -15.74 5.12 -1.69
N PRO A 132 -16.24 4.25 -0.79
CA PRO A 132 -16.71 4.71 0.52
C PRO A 132 -15.58 5.28 1.39
N ILE A 133 -14.38 4.71 1.33
CA ILE A 133 -13.22 5.23 2.07
C ILE A 133 -12.86 6.63 1.57
N GLY A 134 -12.82 6.86 0.26
CA GLY A 134 -12.56 8.16 -0.33
C GLY A 134 -13.58 9.21 0.13
N THR A 135 -14.84 8.86 0.20
CA THR A 135 -15.92 9.75 0.71
C THR A 135 -15.66 10.13 2.18
N VAL A 136 -15.30 9.16 3.03
CA VAL A 136 -14.99 9.41 4.44
C VAL A 136 -13.77 10.32 4.57
N ILE A 137 -12.72 10.12 3.79
CA ILE A 137 -11.51 10.97 3.80
C ILE A 137 -11.86 12.42 3.44
N VAL A 138 -12.71 12.64 2.43
CA VAL A 138 -13.16 13.98 2.05
C VAL A 138 -13.96 14.64 3.19
N LEU A 139 -14.82 13.89 3.87
CA LEU A 139 -15.59 14.39 5.01
C LEU A 139 -14.66 14.76 6.18
N ILE A 140 -13.66 13.94 6.48
CA ILE A 140 -12.65 14.23 7.51
C ILE A 140 -11.86 15.49 7.16
N ALA A 141 -11.42 15.62 5.91
CA ALA A 141 -10.69 16.80 5.45
C ALA A 141 -11.57 18.07 5.56
N ALA A 142 -12.83 18.00 5.18
CA ALA A 142 -13.76 19.12 5.29
C ALA A 142 -14.03 19.52 6.75
N SER A 143 -14.18 18.53 7.65
CA SER A 143 -14.32 18.77 9.09
C SER A 143 -13.08 19.42 9.68
N PHE A 144 -11.91 18.90 9.35
CA PHE A 144 -10.63 19.46 9.78
C PHE A 144 -10.45 20.92 9.36
N LEU A 145 -10.77 21.26 8.12
CA LEU A 145 -10.67 22.64 7.63
C LEU A 145 -11.63 23.59 8.38
N LYS A 146 -12.83 23.10 8.74
CA LYS A 146 -13.79 23.86 9.52
C LYS A 146 -13.28 24.12 10.94
N ASP A 147 -12.75 23.10 11.60
CA ASP A 147 -12.22 23.19 12.96
C ASP A 147 -10.95 24.05 13.00
N ALA A 148 -10.05 23.93 12.03
CA ALA A 148 -8.88 24.77 11.89
C ALA A 148 -9.25 26.26 11.73
N LYS A 149 -10.28 26.55 10.94
CA LYS A 149 -10.76 27.93 10.76
C LYS A 149 -11.37 28.51 12.04
N LYS A 150 -12.09 27.69 12.79
CA LYS A 150 -12.64 28.08 14.09
C LYS A 150 -11.54 28.38 15.10
N TYR A 151 -10.53 27.50 15.19
CA TYR A 151 -9.38 27.68 16.06
C TYR A 151 -8.61 28.96 15.73
N GLN A 152 -8.41 29.25 14.46
CA GLN A 152 -7.75 30.48 14.03
C GLN A 152 -8.52 31.73 14.43
N SER A 153 -9.84 31.74 14.31
CA SER A 153 -10.71 32.87 14.74
C SER A 153 -10.69 33.08 16.26
N GLU A 154 -10.60 32.02 17.05
CA GLU A 154 -10.48 32.08 18.51
C GLU A 154 -9.12 32.67 18.94
N LEU A 155 -8.03 32.31 18.26
CA LEU A 155 -6.71 32.88 18.49
C LEU A 155 -6.66 34.38 18.19
N GLU A 156 -7.26 34.83 17.09
CA GLU A 156 -7.33 36.24 16.71
C GLU A 156 -8.12 37.07 17.74
N THR A 157 -9.16 36.47 18.33
CA THR A 157 -9.98 37.14 19.38
C THR A 157 -9.15 37.32 20.66
N HIS A 158 -8.38 36.32 21.08
CA HIS A 158 -7.52 36.40 22.27
C HIS A 158 -6.28 37.29 22.10
N GLN A 159 -5.86 37.59 20.89
CA GLN A 159 -4.76 38.54 20.64
C GLN A 159 -5.21 40.01 20.66
N ASN A 160 -6.50 40.25 20.52
CA ASN A 160 -7.09 41.60 20.50
C ASN A 160 -7.66 42.05 21.86
N GLU A 161 -7.62 41.21 22.89
CA GLU A 161 -7.91 41.53 24.29
C GLU A 161 -6.60 41.85 25.07
#